data_92a1ce178e360ccc2d59bf0d1728fcb0
#
_entry.id   92a1ce178e360ccc2d59bf0d1728fcb0
#
_cell.length_a   1.000
_cell.length_b   1.000
_cell.length_c   1.000
_cell.angle_alpha   90.00
_cell.angle_beta   90.00
_cell.angle_gamma   90.00
#
_symmetry.space_group_name_H-M   'P 1'
#
loop_
_entity.id
_entity.type
_entity.pdbx_description
1 polymer ?
#
loop_
_entity_poly.entity_id
_entity_poly.type
_entity_poly.pdbx_seq_one_letter_code
_entity_poly.pdbx_strand_id
1 'polypeptide(L)'
;MSWQISIGSILIAILTSTQACPEPASQPLTATQGDSRPAVDLELVIAVDVSYSMEPDDLAAQREGYAKAIVSQEFLRAVRAGPAGKIALTYFEWSSTSDQKIVVPWRQIDGPGAAEAVATEITNAPIRRGSRTSISSAIKFAASLFEQNPYSGPRRIIDVSGDGPNSNGDPVTSARDTALQQGLVITGLPVMTNATPAAPTDFQHIDHIDWYYEDCVIGGPGSFVVPITNRENFEEAIRTKLALEVAGLTPKQSPAPSTDKEPRVLCTIGEKLWQERWGAITPASNGPAMSKPAASSPSSKEDALLDKKIKGICRGC
;
A
#
# COMPACT_ATOMS: atom_id res chain seq x y z
N MET A 1 115.44 -18.09 -23.08
CA MET A 1 114.33 -19.06 -23.12
C MET A 1 113.16 -18.42 -22.37
N SER A 2 112.26 -17.79 -23.11
CA SER A 2 111.17 -17.07 -22.60
C SER A 2 109.89 -17.78 -22.97
N TRP A 3 109.10 -18.15 -21.99
CA TRP A 3 107.76 -18.71 -22.15
C TRP A 3 106.74 -17.64 -21.96
N GLN A 4 105.96 -17.36 -22.97
CA GLN A 4 104.80 -16.50 -22.90
C GLN A 4 103.56 -17.37 -22.63
N ILE A 5 102.89 -17.00 -21.57
CA ILE A 5 101.60 -17.60 -21.21
C ILE A 5 100.52 -16.65 -21.72
N SER A 6 99.73 -17.09 -22.70
CA SER A 6 98.49 -16.39 -23.17
C SER A 6 97.36 -16.67 -22.25
N ILE A 7 96.78 -15.62 -21.65
CA ILE A 7 95.59 -15.65 -20.84
C ILE A 7 94.41 -15.35 -21.80
N GLY A 8 93.59 -16.35 -22.10
CA GLY A 8 92.33 -16.19 -22.86
C GLY A 8 91.24 -15.63 -21.96
N SER A 9 90.74 -14.44 -22.31
CA SER A 9 89.59 -13.83 -21.63
C SER A 9 88.31 -14.48 -22.18
N ILE A 10 87.61 -15.16 -21.30
CA ILE A 10 86.29 -15.70 -21.59
C ILE A 10 85.28 -14.58 -21.23
N LEU A 11 84.58 -13.97 -22.19
CA LEU A 11 83.45 -13.07 -22.03
C LEU A 11 82.18 -13.91 -21.82
N ILE A 12 81.66 -13.88 -20.59
CA ILE A 12 80.35 -14.46 -20.27
C ILE A 12 79.33 -13.38 -20.57
N ALA A 13 78.54 -13.55 -21.64
CA ALA A 13 77.39 -12.70 -21.93
C ALA A 13 76.19 -13.13 -21.02
N ILE A 14 75.85 -12.33 -20.04
CA ILE A 14 74.65 -12.49 -19.21
C ILE A 14 73.46 -11.94 -20.01
N LEU A 15 72.65 -12.84 -20.59
CA LEU A 15 71.35 -12.49 -21.14
C LEU A 15 70.35 -12.26 -19.97
N THR A 16 70.09 -10.99 -19.65
CA THR A 16 68.99 -10.61 -18.78
C THR A 16 67.66 -10.62 -19.57
N SER A 17 66.88 -11.70 -19.43
CA SER A 17 65.51 -11.74 -19.91
C SER A 17 64.60 -10.87 -19.02
N THR A 18 64.27 -9.66 -19.46
CA THR A 18 63.18 -8.84 -18.89
C THR A 18 61.85 -9.49 -19.22
N GLN A 19 61.28 -10.21 -18.23
CA GLN A 19 59.89 -10.61 -18.30
C GLN A 19 59.03 -9.36 -18.11
N ALA A 20 58.36 -8.89 -19.17
CA ALA A 20 57.32 -7.91 -19.11
C ALA A 20 56.10 -8.53 -18.39
N CYS A 21 55.75 -8.04 -17.20
CA CYS A 21 54.45 -8.33 -16.58
C CYS A 21 53.36 -7.87 -17.53
N PRO A 22 52.34 -8.72 -17.85
CA PRO A 22 51.19 -8.25 -18.58
C PRO A 22 50.44 -7.23 -17.72
N GLU A 23 50.27 -6.01 -18.22
CA GLU A 23 49.46 -4.95 -17.68
C GLU A 23 48.02 -5.50 -17.61
N PRO A 24 47.30 -5.41 -16.46
CA PRO A 24 45.92 -5.84 -16.36
C PRO A 24 45.11 -5.01 -17.35
N ALA A 25 44.56 -5.67 -18.36
CA ALA A 25 43.62 -5.07 -19.29
C ALA A 25 42.48 -4.44 -18.45
N SER A 26 42.38 -3.10 -18.48
CA SER A 26 41.25 -2.37 -17.92
C SER A 26 39.99 -2.85 -18.63
N GLN A 27 39.22 -3.71 -17.94
CA GLN A 27 37.89 -4.07 -18.43
C GLN A 27 37.11 -2.77 -18.51
N PRO A 28 36.46 -2.46 -19.64
CA PRO A 28 35.58 -1.32 -19.69
C PRO A 28 34.50 -1.56 -18.61
N LEU A 29 34.35 -0.62 -17.70
CA LEU A 29 33.22 -0.56 -16.77
C LEU A 29 31.99 -0.73 -17.65
N THR A 30 31.32 -1.89 -17.53
CA THR A 30 30.01 -2.10 -18.14
C THR A 30 29.15 -0.93 -17.68
N ALA A 31 28.86 -0.01 -18.60
CA ALA A 31 27.90 1.04 -18.36
C ALA A 31 26.64 0.35 -17.82
N THR A 32 26.28 0.65 -16.58
CA THR A 32 25.02 0.22 -16.00
C THR A 32 23.95 0.60 -17.02
N GLN A 33 23.26 -0.38 -17.62
CA GLN A 33 22.17 -0.12 -18.54
C GLN A 33 21.20 0.75 -17.73
N GLY A 34 21.13 2.03 -18.08
CA GLY A 34 20.20 2.95 -17.45
C GLY A 34 18.79 2.38 -17.59
N ASP A 35 18.00 2.46 -16.55
CA ASP A 35 16.61 2.05 -16.58
C ASP A 35 15.93 2.71 -17.80
N SER A 36 15.49 1.90 -18.76
CA SER A 36 14.91 2.37 -20.02
C SER A 36 13.46 2.83 -19.87
N ARG A 37 12.88 2.69 -18.66
CA ARG A 37 11.52 3.13 -18.39
C ARG A 37 11.44 4.66 -18.41
N PRO A 38 10.30 5.24 -18.89
CA PRO A 38 10.09 6.69 -18.84
C PRO A 38 10.29 7.24 -17.43
N ALA A 39 11.17 8.26 -17.30
CA ALA A 39 11.46 8.87 -16.01
C ALA A 39 10.30 9.76 -15.55
N VAL A 40 9.98 9.68 -14.26
CA VAL A 40 8.99 10.52 -13.56
C VAL A 40 9.57 11.02 -12.24
N ASP A 41 8.99 12.07 -11.64
CA ASP A 41 9.45 12.63 -10.36
C ASP A 41 8.95 11.83 -9.16
N LEU A 42 7.82 11.16 -9.34
CA LEU A 42 7.14 10.39 -8.30
C LEU A 42 6.36 9.24 -8.92
N GLU A 43 6.42 8.09 -8.27
CA GLU A 43 5.49 6.98 -8.46
C GLU A 43 4.52 6.96 -7.26
N LEU A 44 3.23 7.20 -7.50
CA LEU A 44 2.22 7.32 -6.46
C LEU A 44 1.16 6.22 -6.61
N VAL A 45 1.01 5.42 -5.56
CA VAL A 45 -0.08 4.46 -5.42
C VAL A 45 -1.10 5.01 -4.44
N ILE A 46 -2.33 5.25 -4.88
CA ILE A 46 -3.46 5.66 -4.05
C ILE A 46 -4.27 4.40 -3.70
N ALA A 47 -4.30 4.05 -2.42
CA ALA A 47 -4.95 2.88 -1.86
C ALA A 47 -6.16 3.29 -1.02
N VAL A 48 -7.36 3.06 -1.52
CA VAL A 48 -8.61 3.62 -0.98
C VAL A 48 -9.47 2.55 -0.34
N ASP A 49 -9.79 2.70 0.94
CA ASP A 49 -10.67 1.82 1.70
C ASP A 49 -12.12 1.92 1.20
N VAL A 50 -12.70 0.76 0.92
CA VAL A 50 -14.13 0.61 0.60
C VAL A 50 -14.79 -0.42 1.52
N SER A 51 -14.25 -0.62 2.72
CA SER A 51 -14.82 -1.53 3.72
C SER A 51 -16.22 -1.09 4.18
N TYR A 52 -16.98 -2.02 4.76
CA TYR A 52 -18.35 -1.72 5.21
C TYR A 52 -18.43 -0.75 6.38
N SER A 53 -17.33 -0.42 7.05
CA SER A 53 -17.27 0.64 8.06
C SER A 53 -17.46 2.02 7.44
N MET A 54 -16.97 2.21 6.19
CA MET A 54 -17.17 3.45 5.44
C MET A 54 -18.66 3.64 5.09
N GLU A 55 -19.22 4.78 5.46
CA GLU A 55 -20.57 5.14 5.05
C GLU A 55 -20.66 5.39 3.54
N PRO A 56 -21.80 5.08 2.88
CA PRO A 56 -21.94 5.28 1.43
C PRO A 56 -21.63 6.71 0.98
N ASP A 57 -22.05 7.71 1.77
CA ASP A 57 -21.81 9.11 1.48
C ASP A 57 -20.33 9.49 1.61
N ASP A 58 -19.60 8.87 2.56
CA ASP A 58 -18.17 9.08 2.75
C ASP A 58 -17.37 8.43 1.62
N LEU A 59 -17.78 7.25 1.13
CA LEU A 59 -17.22 6.64 -0.07
C LEU A 59 -17.38 7.53 -1.30
N ALA A 60 -18.56 8.14 -1.47
CA ALA A 60 -18.81 9.06 -2.58
C ALA A 60 -17.96 10.33 -2.45
N ALA A 61 -17.91 10.93 -1.24
CA ALA A 61 -17.12 12.13 -0.96
C ALA A 61 -15.62 11.89 -1.14
N GLN A 62 -15.11 10.73 -0.69
CA GLN A 62 -13.72 10.33 -0.85
C GLN A 62 -13.35 10.21 -2.34
N ARG A 63 -14.17 9.52 -3.13
CA ARG A 63 -13.94 9.35 -4.57
C ARG A 63 -13.99 10.68 -5.31
N GLU A 64 -14.98 11.50 -5.03
CA GLU A 64 -15.10 12.84 -5.60
C GLU A 64 -13.91 13.74 -5.18
N GLY A 65 -13.50 13.64 -3.92
CA GLY A 65 -12.35 14.36 -3.39
C GLY A 65 -11.06 14.03 -4.14
N TYR A 66 -10.76 12.76 -4.39
CA TYR A 66 -9.59 12.35 -5.19
C TYR A 66 -9.69 12.85 -6.63
N ALA A 67 -10.84 12.69 -7.28
CA ALA A 67 -11.01 13.15 -8.65
C ALA A 67 -10.81 14.68 -8.78
N LYS A 68 -11.37 15.46 -7.86
CA LYS A 68 -11.20 16.93 -7.84
C LYS A 68 -9.76 17.34 -7.48
N ALA A 69 -9.13 16.64 -6.54
CA ALA A 69 -7.77 16.94 -6.12
C ALA A 69 -6.76 16.76 -7.27
N ILE A 70 -6.88 15.69 -8.04
CA ILE A 70 -5.99 15.37 -9.15
C ILE A 70 -6.05 16.43 -10.27
N VAL A 71 -7.20 17.06 -10.51
CA VAL A 71 -7.35 18.13 -11.51
C VAL A 71 -7.11 19.52 -10.93
N SER A 72 -6.85 19.63 -9.62
CA SER A 72 -6.67 20.93 -8.97
C SER A 72 -5.40 21.65 -9.44
N GLN A 73 -5.44 22.99 -9.38
CA GLN A 73 -4.28 23.79 -9.77
C GLN A 73 -3.08 23.57 -8.84
N GLU A 74 -3.33 23.31 -7.56
CA GLU A 74 -2.32 23.01 -6.56
C GLU A 74 -1.55 21.74 -6.93
N PHE A 75 -2.27 20.66 -7.21
CA PHE A 75 -1.69 19.39 -7.64
C PHE A 75 -0.92 19.55 -8.96
N LEU A 76 -1.51 20.15 -9.97
CA LEU A 76 -0.87 20.35 -11.28
C LEU A 76 0.36 21.26 -11.20
N ARG A 77 0.37 22.27 -10.30
CA ARG A 77 1.56 23.09 -10.06
C ARG A 77 2.65 22.27 -9.39
N ALA A 78 2.30 21.42 -8.41
CA ALA A 78 3.27 20.54 -7.74
C ALA A 78 3.89 19.55 -8.74
N VAL A 79 3.09 18.95 -9.64
CA VAL A 79 3.60 18.08 -10.71
C VAL A 79 4.60 18.82 -11.60
N ARG A 80 4.24 20.00 -12.09
CA ARG A 80 5.11 20.78 -12.99
C ARG A 80 6.36 21.33 -12.32
N ALA A 81 6.39 21.45 -11.00
CA ALA A 81 7.55 21.95 -10.26
C ALA A 81 8.68 20.92 -10.14
N GLY A 82 8.40 19.64 -10.37
CA GLY A 82 9.41 18.57 -10.37
C GLY A 82 10.37 18.66 -11.55
N PRO A 83 11.57 18.08 -11.45
CA PRO A 83 12.60 18.10 -12.50
C PRO A 83 12.13 17.51 -13.84
N ALA A 84 11.34 16.42 -13.81
CA ALA A 84 10.76 15.81 -15.02
C ALA A 84 9.40 16.45 -15.40
N GLY A 85 8.78 17.18 -14.47
CA GLY A 85 7.48 17.82 -14.64
C GLY A 85 6.32 16.84 -14.82
N LYS A 86 6.47 15.61 -14.32
CA LYS A 86 5.49 14.54 -14.47
C LYS A 86 5.61 13.48 -13.38
N ILE A 87 4.50 12.83 -13.08
CA ILE A 87 4.42 11.72 -12.13
C ILE A 87 3.76 10.51 -12.77
N ALA A 88 3.97 9.33 -12.20
CA ALA A 88 3.17 8.14 -12.45
C ALA A 88 2.20 7.92 -11.29
N LEU A 89 0.93 7.65 -11.58
CA LEU A 89 -0.11 7.43 -10.59
C LEU A 89 -0.91 6.17 -10.93
N THR A 90 -1.27 5.39 -9.91
CA THR A 90 -2.27 4.33 -9.97
C THR A 90 -3.22 4.46 -8.79
N TYR A 91 -4.48 4.07 -8.96
CA TYR A 91 -5.52 4.14 -7.95
C TYR A 91 -6.20 2.78 -7.84
N PHE A 92 -6.28 2.23 -6.64
CA PHE A 92 -7.03 1.02 -6.38
C PHE A 92 -7.87 1.13 -5.11
N GLU A 93 -8.95 0.35 -5.09
CA GLU A 93 -9.84 0.20 -3.93
C GLU A 93 -9.59 -1.12 -3.24
N TRP A 94 -9.66 -1.13 -1.91
CA TRP A 94 -9.39 -2.31 -1.11
C TRP A 94 -10.36 -2.47 0.08
N SER A 95 -10.47 -3.71 0.59
CA SER A 95 -11.18 -4.02 1.83
C SER A 95 -10.52 -5.19 2.57
N SER A 96 -10.86 -6.43 2.29
CA SER A 96 -10.29 -7.63 2.92
C SER A 96 -8.93 -8.04 2.33
N THR A 97 -8.38 -9.15 2.84
CA THR A 97 -7.09 -9.72 2.38
C THR A 97 -7.05 -10.09 0.90
N SER A 98 -8.19 -10.40 0.29
CA SER A 98 -8.30 -10.85 -1.11
C SER A 98 -9.11 -9.88 -1.99
N ASP A 99 -9.43 -8.71 -1.48
CA ASP A 99 -10.29 -7.76 -2.19
C ASP A 99 -9.54 -6.45 -2.46
N GLN A 100 -8.75 -6.45 -3.52
CA GLN A 100 -8.08 -5.29 -4.10
C GLN A 100 -8.48 -5.17 -5.56
N LYS A 101 -8.95 -3.99 -5.97
CA LYS A 101 -9.40 -3.73 -7.34
C LYS A 101 -8.74 -2.47 -7.89
N ILE A 102 -7.90 -2.62 -8.90
CA ILE A 102 -7.36 -1.49 -9.65
C ILE A 102 -8.52 -0.82 -10.40
N VAL A 103 -8.73 0.45 -10.14
CA VAL A 103 -9.69 1.33 -10.82
C VAL A 103 -8.98 2.10 -11.92
N VAL A 104 -7.81 2.69 -11.62
CA VAL A 104 -6.96 3.36 -12.59
C VAL A 104 -5.61 2.63 -12.62
N PRO A 105 -5.26 1.93 -13.71
CA PRO A 105 -3.93 1.37 -13.88
C PRO A 105 -2.90 2.50 -13.95
N TRP A 106 -1.60 2.18 -13.90
CA TRP A 106 -0.55 3.19 -13.97
C TRP A 106 -0.77 4.16 -15.14
N ARG A 107 -0.84 5.46 -14.82
CA ARG A 107 -0.98 6.57 -15.74
C ARG A 107 0.12 7.61 -15.48
N GLN A 108 0.72 8.14 -16.54
CA GLN A 108 1.55 9.33 -16.42
C GLN A 108 0.64 10.57 -16.37
N ILE A 109 0.92 11.46 -15.43
CA ILE A 109 0.29 12.78 -15.36
C ILE A 109 1.39 13.82 -15.58
N ASP A 110 1.28 14.56 -16.69
CA ASP A 110 2.18 15.62 -17.12
C ASP A 110 1.47 16.94 -17.43
N GLY A 111 0.13 16.93 -17.28
CA GLY A 111 -0.69 18.11 -17.51
C GLY A 111 -2.18 17.88 -17.27
N PRO A 112 -3.01 18.92 -17.52
CA PRO A 112 -4.44 18.89 -17.21
C PRO A 112 -5.20 17.75 -17.91
N GLY A 113 -4.93 17.50 -19.20
CA GLY A 113 -5.65 16.48 -19.97
C GLY A 113 -5.44 15.05 -19.41
N ALA A 114 -4.20 14.71 -18.98
CA ALA A 114 -3.92 13.44 -18.36
C ALA A 114 -4.59 13.34 -16.97
N ALA A 115 -4.59 14.42 -16.20
CA ALA A 115 -5.26 14.52 -14.92
C ALA A 115 -6.79 14.35 -15.04
N GLU A 116 -7.41 15.00 -16.02
CA GLU A 116 -8.85 14.89 -16.32
C GLU A 116 -9.23 13.47 -16.73
N ALA A 117 -8.40 12.78 -17.49
CA ALA A 117 -8.62 11.39 -17.85
C ALA A 117 -8.63 10.49 -16.62
N VAL A 118 -7.66 10.64 -15.72
CA VAL A 118 -7.60 9.89 -14.43
C VAL A 118 -8.82 10.20 -13.57
N ALA A 119 -9.18 11.48 -13.39
CA ALA A 119 -10.34 11.88 -12.61
C ALA A 119 -11.63 11.28 -13.16
N THR A 120 -11.76 11.20 -14.48
CA THR A 120 -12.90 10.60 -15.17
C THR A 120 -12.96 9.08 -14.96
N GLU A 121 -11.82 8.38 -15.01
CA GLU A 121 -11.75 6.95 -14.71
C GLU A 121 -12.19 6.67 -13.25
N ILE A 122 -11.77 7.50 -12.29
CA ILE A 122 -12.15 7.39 -10.87
C ILE A 122 -13.66 7.59 -10.70
N THR A 123 -14.22 8.67 -11.28
CA THR A 123 -15.64 9.04 -11.12
C THR A 123 -16.59 8.04 -11.76
N ASN A 124 -16.23 7.51 -12.93
CA ASN A 124 -17.06 6.56 -13.68
C ASN A 124 -17.01 5.12 -13.15
N ALA A 125 -16.08 4.79 -12.27
CA ALA A 125 -16.03 3.46 -11.71
C ALA A 125 -17.26 3.20 -10.83
N PRO A 126 -17.88 2.01 -10.89
CA PRO A 126 -19.01 1.69 -10.03
C PRO A 126 -18.60 1.73 -8.55
N ILE A 127 -19.46 2.32 -7.71
CA ILE A 127 -19.25 2.30 -6.26
C ILE A 127 -19.36 0.86 -5.78
N ARG A 128 -18.40 0.43 -4.99
CA ARG A 128 -18.35 -0.90 -4.37
C ARG A 128 -18.10 -0.79 -2.88
N ARG A 129 -18.45 -1.82 -2.17
CA ARG A 129 -18.14 -2.00 -0.75
C ARG A 129 -17.66 -3.43 -0.51
N GLY A 130 -16.74 -3.61 0.41
CA GLY A 130 -16.21 -4.91 0.78
C GLY A 130 -16.26 -5.16 2.28
N SER A 131 -16.19 -6.42 2.67
CA SER A 131 -16.19 -6.79 4.09
C SER A 131 -14.79 -6.73 4.66
N ARG A 132 -14.67 -6.36 5.95
CA ARG A 132 -13.41 -6.30 6.71
C ARG A 132 -12.46 -5.21 6.23
N THR A 133 -11.41 -4.99 7.03
CA THR A 133 -10.39 -3.97 6.81
C THR A 133 -9.01 -4.61 6.90
N SER A 134 -8.30 -4.72 5.76
CA SER A 134 -6.95 -5.28 5.69
C SER A 134 -5.96 -4.28 5.13
N ILE A 135 -5.54 -3.33 5.98
CA ILE A 135 -4.50 -2.34 5.63
C ILE A 135 -3.21 -3.06 5.26
N SER A 136 -2.87 -4.13 5.99
CA SER A 136 -1.66 -4.93 5.71
C SER A 136 -1.65 -5.50 4.30
N SER A 137 -2.79 -6.01 3.80
CA SER A 137 -2.90 -6.53 2.43
C SER A 137 -2.95 -5.42 1.40
N ALA A 138 -3.55 -4.27 1.72
CA ALA A 138 -3.51 -3.09 0.86
C ALA A 138 -2.07 -2.60 0.65
N ILE A 139 -1.26 -2.50 1.71
CA ILE A 139 0.16 -2.12 1.62
C ILE A 139 0.95 -3.13 0.79
N LYS A 140 0.77 -4.43 1.02
CA LYS A 140 1.45 -5.49 0.25
C LYS A 140 1.07 -5.44 -1.24
N PHE A 141 -0.21 -5.26 -1.53
CA PHE A 141 -0.69 -5.13 -2.90
C PHE A 141 -0.10 -3.87 -3.56
N ALA A 142 -0.14 -2.72 -2.88
CA ALA A 142 0.47 -1.48 -3.35
C ALA A 142 1.96 -1.66 -3.65
N ALA A 143 2.71 -2.32 -2.76
CA ALA A 143 4.12 -2.61 -2.96
C ALA A 143 4.37 -3.44 -4.24
N SER A 144 3.53 -4.44 -4.51
CA SER A 144 3.64 -5.26 -5.73
C SER A 144 3.35 -4.49 -7.02
N LEU A 145 2.58 -3.40 -6.96
CA LEU A 145 2.30 -2.57 -8.14
C LEU A 145 3.55 -1.82 -8.62
N PHE A 146 4.47 -1.45 -7.73
CA PHE A 146 5.72 -0.79 -8.13
C PHE A 146 6.64 -1.72 -8.95
N GLU A 147 6.58 -3.02 -8.72
CA GLU A 147 7.35 -3.99 -9.51
C GLU A 147 6.84 -4.09 -10.96
N GLN A 148 5.56 -3.81 -11.17
CA GLN A 148 4.89 -3.87 -12.47
C GLN A 148 4.77 -2.48 -13.13
N ASN A 149 5.34 -1.45 -12.50
CA ASN A 149 5.25 -0.07 -12.98
C ASN A 149 6.09 0.13 -14.25
N PRO A 150 5.49 0.61 -15.36
CA PRO A 150 6.23 0.90 -16.59
C PRO A 150 7.05 2.20 -16.51
N TYR A 151 7.02 2.93 -15.42
CA TYR A 151 7.76 4.18 -15.20
C TYR A 151 8.86 3.99 -14.15
N SER A 152 9.80 4.95 -14.07
CA SER A 152 10.88 4.95 -13.09
C SER A 152 11.00 6.32 -12.44
N GLY A 153 10.80 6.37 -11.13
CA GLY A 153 10.87 7.58 -10.32
C GLY A 153 11.74 7.41 -9.06
N PRO A 154 12.40 8.48 -8.61
CA PRO A 154 13.26 8.42 -7.42
C PRO A 154 12.46 8.34 -6.11
N ARG A 155 11.18 8.74 -6.12
CA ARG A 155 10.28 8.69 -4.96
C ARG A 155 9.14 7.74 -5.25
N ARG A 156 8.82 6.88 -4.27
CA ARG A 156 7.73 5.90 -4.37
C ARG A 156 6.88 6.00 -3.12
N ILE A 157 5.62 6.40 -3.27
CA ILE A 157 4.70 6.69 -2.17
C ILE A 157 3.45 5.81 -2.29
N ILE A 158 3.02 5.25 -1.16
CA ILE A 158 1.71 4.63 -0.96
C ILE A 158 0.88 5.59 -0.10
N ASP A 159 -0.19 6.14 -0.66
CA ASP A 159 -1.22 6.89 0.05
C ASP A 159 -2.31 5.92 0.50
N VAL A 160 -2.47 5.71 1.82
CA VAL A 160 -3.46 4.79 2.39
C VAL A 160 -4.56 5.57 3.08
N SER A 161 -5.80 5.41 2.64
CA SER A 161 -6.98 5.99 3.30
C SER A 161 -7.90 4.92 3.89
N GLY A 162 -8.56 5.22 5.02
CA GLY A 162 -9.54 4.33 5.66
C GLY A 162 -10.00 4.85 7.01
N ASP A 163 -11.11 4.28 7.52
CA ASP A 163 -11.79 4.71 8.74
C ASP A 163 -11.62 3.75 9.93
N GLY A 164 -10.92 2.63 9.74
CA GLY A 164 -10.76 1.60 10.77
C GLY A 164 -9.34 1.04 10.86
N PRO A 165 -9.04 0.35 11.98
CA PRO A 165 -7.77 -0.34 12.16
C PRO A 165 -7.73 -1.64 11.34
N ASN A 166 -6.51 -2.16 11.11
CA ASN A 166 -6.33 -3.48 10.49
C ASN A 166 -7.03 -4.55 11.34
N SER A 167 -8.01 -5.22 10.77
CA SER A 167 -8.79 -6.27 11.46
C SER A 167 -8.69 -7.64 10.77
N ASN A 168 -7.97 -7.71 9.66
CA ASN A 168 -7.86 -8.91 8.83
C ASN A 168 -6.49 -8.99 8.14
N GLY A 169 -5.93 -10.18 8.04
CA GLY A 169 -4.62 -10.43 7.44
C GLY A 169 -3.48 -10.38 8.46
N ASP A 170 -2.29 -10.10 7.99
CA ASP A 170 -1.09 -10.02 8.83
C ASP A 170 -1.08 -8.73 9.68
N PRO A 171 -0.25 -8.65 10.72
CA PRO A 171 -0.06 -7.41 11.46
C PRO A 171 0.35 -6.26 10.54
N VAL A 172 -0.31 -5.11 10.68
CA VAL A 172 -0.07 -3.94 9.81
C VAL A 172 1.38 -3.47 9.86
N THR A 173 2.01 -3.51 11.03
CA THR A 173 3.41 -3.12 11.23
C THR A 173 4.37 -3.97 10.41
N SER A 174 4.11 -5.28 10.28
CA SER A 174 4.92 -6.17 9.46
C SER A 174 4.85 -5.82 7.97
N ALA A 175 3.67 -5.49 7.46
CA ALA A 175 3.49 -5.05 6.08
C ALA A 175 4.16 -3.69 5.83
N ARG A 176 3.96 -2.73 6.75
CA ARG A 176 4.63 -1.43 6.74
C ARG A 176 6.16 -1.60 6.68
N ASP A 177 6.73 -2.30 7.63
CA ASP A 177 8.19 -2.42 7.78
C ASP A 177 8.81 -3.10 6.55
N THR A 178 8.11 -4.08 5.95
CA THR A 178 8.53 -4.70 4.69
C THR A 178 8.53 -3.70 3.53
N ALA A 179 7.50 -2.86 3.41
CA ALA A 179 7.44 -1.82 2.38
C ALA A 179 8.54 -0.76 2.57
N LEU A 180 8.82 -0.36 3.81
CA LEU A 180 9.91 0.57 4.13
C LEU A 180 11.29 0.01 3.77
N GLN A 181 11.53 -1.28 4.00
CA GLN A 181 12.78 -1.96 3.59
C GLN A 181 12.97 -1.95 2.07
N GLN A 182 11.89 -1.88 1.29
CA GLN A 182 11.93 -1.71 -0.17
C GLN A 182 12.13 -0.24 -0.60
N GLY A 183 12.29 0.69 0.36
CA GLY A 183 12.45 2.12 0.11
C GLY A 183 11.14 2.82 -0.28
N LEU A 184 9.99 2.24 0.06
CA LEU A 184 8.68 2.87 -0.11
C LEU A 184 8.41 3.81 1.06
N VAL A 185 7.64 4.86 0.81
CA VAL A 185 7.11 5.76 1.85
C VAL A 185 5.60 5.51 1.94
N ILE A 186 5.07 5.45 3.15
CA ILE A 186 3.63 5.29 3.38
C ILE A 186 3.12 6.54 4.06
N THR A 187 2.11 7.16 3.48
CA THR A 187 1.36 8.31 4.02
C THR A 187 -0.07 7.89 4.33
N GLY A 188 -0.75 8.61 5.19
CA GLY A 188 -2.07 8.22 5.69
C GLY A 188 -3.14 9.29 5.52
N LEU A 189 -4.37 8.85 5.25
CA LEU A 189 -5.58 9.67 5.23
C LEU A 189 -6.64 9.00 6.13
N PRO A 190 -6.50 9.07 7.48
CA PRO A 190 -7.49 8.52 8.38
C PRO A 190 -8.80 9.30 8.31
N VAL A 191 -9.91 8.57 8.14
CA VAL A 191 -11.27 9.11 8.05
C VAL A 191 -11.95 8.99 9.41
N MET A 192 -12.33 10.11 10.00
CA MET A 192 -12.87 10.24 11.35
C MET A 192 -14.30 10.83 11.37
N THR A 193 -15.04 10.71 10.27
CA THR A 193 -16.36 11.32 10.09
C THR A 193 -17.43 10.72 11.01
N ASN A 194 -17.24 9.49 11.47
CA ASN A 194 -18.16 8.74 12.32
C ASN A 194 -17.87 8.93 13.82
N ALA A 195 -17.31 10.07 14.23
CA ALA A 195 -16.98 10.39 15.63
C ALA A 195 -18.18 10.58 16.57
N THR A 196 -19.39 10.14 16.20
CA THR A 196 -20.45 9.90 17.20
C THR A 196 -20.01 8.70 18.04
N PRO A 197 -20.19 8.73 19.38
CA PRO A 197 -19.90 7.58 20.22
C PRO A 197 -20.57 6.37 19.60
N ALA A 198 -19.75 5.44 19.09
CA ALA A 198 -20.20 4.28 18.39
C ALA A 198 -21.32 3.60 19.16
N ALA A 199 -22.39 3.22 18.50
CA ALA A 199 -23.33 2.28 19.09
C ALA A 199 -22.50 1.09 19.57
N PRO A 200 -22.86 0.42 20.70
CA PRO A 200 -22.08 -0.71 21.24
C PRO A 200 -21.87 -1.87 20.22
N THR A 201 -22.36 -1.70 19.04
CA THR A 201 -22.31 -2.63 17.90
C THR A 201 -21.26 -2.29 16.84
N ASP A 202 -20.61 -1.13 16.90
CA ASP A 202 -19.61 -0.73 15.89
C ASP A 202 -18.19 -1.07 16.39
N PHE A 203 -17.66 -2.22 15.91
CA PHE A 203 -16.41 -2.82 16.40
C PHE A 203 -15.20 -2.49 15.52
N GLN A 204 -15.39 -1.72 14.48
CA GLN A 204 -14.33 -1.32 13.57
C GLN A 204 -13.88 0.12 13.84
N HIS A 205 -14.58 0.81 14.74
CA HIS A 205 -14.26 2.19 15.11
C HIS A 205 -13.38 2.25 16.36
N ILE A 206 -12.31 3.02 16.30
CA ILE A 206 -11.48 3.40 17.45
C ILE A 206 -11.42 4.93 17.55
N ASP A 207 -11.39 5.45 18.79
CA ASP A 207 -11.48 6.90 19.05
C ASP A 207 -10.36 7.72 18.39
N HIS A 208 -9.19 7.14 18.20
CA HIS A 208 -8.00 7.80 17.68
C HIS A 208 -7.40 7.02 16.49
N ILE A 209 -8.17 6.93 15.40
CA ILE A 209 -7.67 6.30 14.17
C ILE A 209 -6.50 7.09 13.56
N ASP A 210 -6.43 8.41 13.78
CA ASP A 210 -5.30 9.25 13.42
C ASP A 210 -4.00 8.80 14.11
N TRP A 211 -4.04 8.53 15.42
CA TRP A 211 -2.89 7.98 16.15
C TRP A 211 -2.52 6.57 15.67
N TYR A 212 -3.52 5.75 15.35
CA TYR A 212 -3.26 4.43 14.79
C TYR A 212 -2.52 4.51 13.46
N TYR A 213 -2.92 5.44 12.58
CA TYR A 213 -2.22 5.66 11.33
C TYR A 213 -0.80 6.18 11.57
N GLU A 214 -0.61 7.15 12.46
CA GLU A 214 0.71 7.71 12.78
C GLU A 214 1.67 6.68 13.37
N ASP A 215 1.20 5.85 14.32
CA ASP A 215 2.06 4.94 15.07
C ASP A 215 2.24 3.58 14.38
N CYS A 216 1.24 3.11 13.61
CA CYS A 216 1.18 1.74 13.13
C CYS A 216 1.21 1.60 11.60
N VAL A 217 0.68 2.58 10.85
CA VAL A 217 0.47 2.44 9.40
C VAL A 217 1.53 3.16 8.58
N ILE A 218 1.77 4.46 8.85
CA ILE A 218 2.69 5.27 8.05
C ILE A 218 4.15 4.98 8.38
N GLY A 219 5.04 5.39 7.47
CA GLY A 219 6.48 5.29 7.69
C GLY A 219 7.30 5.71 6.48
N GLY A 220 8.61 5.80 6.71
CA GLY A 220 9.57 6.27 5.72
C GLY A 220 9.82 7.78 5.79
N PRO A 221 10.87 8.26 5.10
CA PRO A 221 11.26 9.67 5.16
C PRO A 221 10.17 10.59 4.60
N GLY A 222 9.71 11.54 5.40
CA GLY A 222 8.69 12.50 4.99
C GLY A 222 7.27 11.92 5.00
N SER A 223 7.02 10.79 5.67
CA SER A 223 5.67 10.28 5.90
C SER A 223 4.87 11.20 6.82
N PHE A 224 3.57 11.30 6.58
CA PHE A 224 2.65 12.11 7.39
C PHE A 224 1.21 11.61 7.24
N VAL A 225 0.34 12.06 8.13
CA VAL A 225 -1.10 11.88 8.02
C VAL A 225 -1.81 13.21 7.81
N VAL A 226 -2.96 13.16 7.13
CA VAL A 226 -3.92 14.26 7.07
C VAL A 226 -5.28 13.69 7.48
N PRO A 227 -5.75 13.93 8.72
CA PRO A 227 -7.00 13.38 9.19
C PRO A 227 -8.20 14.12 8.58
N ILE A 228 -9.25 13.38 8.23
CA ILE A 228 -10.55 13.90 7.81
C ILE A 228 -11.50 13.81 9.01
N THR A 229 -11.84 14.94 9.61
CA THR A 229 -12.65 14.99 10.83
C THR A 229 -14.14 15.23 10.58
N ASN A 230 -14.49 15.66 9.37
CA ASN A 230 -15.89 15.83 8.94
C ASN A 230 -16.00 15.66 7.43
N ARG A 231 -17.22 15.40 6.95
CA ARG A 231 -17.48 15.09 5.53
C ARG A 231 -17.17 16.27 4.60
N GLU A 232 -17.39 17.47 5.04
CA GLU A 232 -17.15 18.68 4.25
C GLU A 232 -15.67 18.90 3.95
N ASN A 233 -14.81 18.33 4.75
CA ASN A 233 -13.35 18.48 4.62
C ASN A 233 -12.67 17.47 3.68
N PHE A 234 -13.40 16.48 3.14
CA PHE A 234 -12.79 15.47 2.26
C PHE A 234 -12.02 16.10 1.11
N GLU A 235 -12.65 16.99 0.36
CA GLU A 235 -12.04 17.61 -0.82
C GLU A 235 -10.76 18.39 -0.46
N GLU A 236 -10.80 19.20 0.60
CA GLU A 236 -9.67 20.03 1.02
C GLU A 236 -8.52 19.17 1.57
N ALA A 237 -8.85 18.18 2.41
CA ALA A 237 -7.85 17.29 3.00
C ALA A 237 -7.11 16.48 1.93
N ILE A 238 -7.84 15.87 1.00
CA ILE A 238 -7.26 15.08 -0.09
C ILE A 238 -6.44 15.98 -1.01
N ARG A 239 -6.96 17.15 -1.40
CA ARG A 239 -6.23 18.11 -2.23
C ARG A 239 -4.92 18.54 -1.58
N THR A 240 -4.97 18.91 -0.30
CA THR A 240 -3.78 19.32 0.45
C THR A 240 -2.77 18.18 0.55
N LYS A 241 -3.23 16.98 0.89
CA LYS A 241 -2.39 15.79 1.03
C LYS A 241 -1.68 15.45 -0.27
N LEU A 242 -2.42 15.32 -1.38
CA LEU A 242 -1.84 14.98 -2.68
C LEU A 242 -0.85 16.06 -3.17
N ALA A 243 -1.16 17.33 -2.97
CA ALA A 243 -0.25 18.42 -3.33
C ALA A 243 1.08 18.35 -2.54
N LEU A 244 1.03 18.05 -1.24
CA LEU A 244 2.20 17.87 -0.39
C LEU A 244 3.05 16.66 -0.82
N GLU A 245 2.42 15.52 -1.09
CA GLU A 245 3.11 14.30 -1.55
C GLU A 245 3.84 14.54 -2.87
N VAL A 246 3.18 15.15 -3.84
CA VAL A 246 3.79 15.45 -5.13
C VAL A 246 4.93 16.45 -4.97
N ALA A 247 4.75 17.50 -4.16
CA ALA A 247 5.78 18.50 -3.89
C ALA A 247 6.96 17.97 -3.05
N GLY A 248 6.84 16.78 -2.41
CA GLY A 248 7.83 16.26 -1.48
C GLY A 248 7.91 17.08 -0.18
N LEU A 249 6.79 17.63 0.25
CA LEU A 249 6.65 18.45 1.45
C LEU A 249 5.86 17.70 2.53
N THR A 250 6.06 18.10 3.79
CA THR A 250 5.28 17.63 4.93
C THR A 250 4.49 18.78 5.53
N PRO A 251 3.34 18.52 6.17
CA PRO A 251 2.63 19.55 6.92
C PRO A 251 3.54 20.17 7.99
N LYS A 252 3.45 21.48 8.21
CA LYS A 252 4.29 22.22 9.18
C LYS A 252 4.16 21.74 10.64
N GLN A 253 3.13 20.95 10.96
CA GLN A 253 2.82 20.49 12.31
C GLN A 253 2.91 18.98 12.49
N SER A 254 3.32 18.21 11.48
CA SER A 254 3.51 16.76 11.63
C SER A 254 4.74 16.49 12.47
N PRO A 255 4.62 15.85 13.65
CA PRO A 255 5.77 15.30 14.33
C PRO A 255 6.40 14.24 13.44
N ALA A 256 7.72 14.23 13.33
CA ALA A 256 8.41 13.16 12.63
C ALA A 256 8.04 11.81 13.27
N PRO A 257 7.68 10.78 12.47
CA PRO A 257 7.46 9.44 13.01
C PRO A 257 8.70 9.01 13.77
N SER A 258 8.59 8.82 15.09
CA SER A 258 9.69 8.32 15.90
C SER A 258 9.51 6.83 16.09
N THR A 259 10.38 6.02 15.49
CA THR A 259 10.44 4.56 15.68
C THR A 259 10.75 4.16 17.11
N ASP A 260 11.15 5.10 17.95
CA ASP A 260 11.63 4.83 19.33
C ASP A 260 10.57 5.09 20.42
N LYS A 261 9.36 5.52 20.05
CA LYS A 261 8.26 5.72 21.02
C LYS A 261 7.34 4.51 21.02
N GLU A 262 6.94 4.10 22.22
CA GLU A 262 5.86 3.13 22.37
C GLU A 262 4.57 3.69 21.71
N PRO A 263 3.88 2.90 20.88
CA PRO A 263 2.67 3.36 20.21
C PRO A 263 1.61 3.82 21.22
N ARG A 264 0.97 4.96 20.96
CA ARG A 264 -0.14 5.50 21.77
C ARG A 264 -1.37 4.59 21.73
N VAL A 265 -1.49 3.80 20.67
CA VAL A 265 -2.53 2.80 20.47
C VAL A 265 -1.90 1.45 20.13
N LEU A 266 -2.59 0.38 20.52
CA LEU A 266 -2.11 -0.96 20.23
C LEU A 266 -2.26 -1.25 18.73
N CYS A 267 -1.16 -1.48 18.02
CA CYS A 267 -1.18 -1.75 16.57
C CYS A 267 -1.94 -3.03 16.16
N THR A 268 -2.25 -3.90 17.11
CA THR A 268 -3.11 -5.09 16.91
C THR A 268 -4.53 -4.91 17.47
N ILE A 269 -4.97 -3.67 17.65
CA ILE A 269 -6.30 -3.39 18.26
C ILE A 269 -7.43 -3.95 17.39
N GLY A 270 -7.35 -3.80 16.07
CA GLY A 270 -8.40 -4.27 15.17
C GLY A 270 -8.56 -5.79 15.16
N GLU A 271 -7.45 -6.53 15.17
CA GLU A 271 -7.45 -7.99 15.29
C GLU A 271 -8.01 -8.46 16.63
N LYS A 272 -7.68 -7.74 17.73
CA LYS A 272 -8.22 -8.04 19.06
C LYS A 272 -9.73 -7.82 19.12
N LEU A 273 -10.21 -6.67 18.69
CA LEU A 273 -11.65 -6.36 18.65
C LEU A 273 -12.41 -7.38 17.80
N TRP A 274 -11.81 -7.82 16.70
CA TRP A 274 -12.38 -8.87 15.87
C TRP A 274 -12.45 -10.22 16.62
N GLN A 275 -11.38 -10.62 17.28
CA GLN A 275 -11.30 -11.88 18.05
C GLN A 275 -12.28 -11.90 19.22
N GLU A 276 -12.38 -10.82 19.98
CA GLU A 276 -13.30 -10.70 21.11
C GLU A 276 -14.75 -10.90 20.69
N ARG A 277 -15.10 -10.38 19.51
CA ARG A 277 -16.47 -10.50 19.03
C ARG A 277 -16.79 -11.83 18.36
N TRP A 278 -15.91 -12.31 17.50
CA TRP A 278 -16.20 -13.46 16.64
C TRP A 278 -15.44 -14.72 17.08
N GLY A 279 -14.39 -14.61 17.85
CA GLY A 279 -13.63 -15.74 18.39
C GLY A 279 -14.43 -16.62 19.36
N ALA A 280 -15.42 -16.04 20.03
CA ALA A 280 -16.34 -16.77 20.89
C ALA A 280 -17.39 -17.62 20.10
N ILE A 281 -17.50 -17.45 18.80
CA ILE A 281 -18.48 -18.13 17.94
C ILE A 281 -17.89 -19.40 17.31
N THR A 282 -16.56 -19.60 17.33
CA THR A 282 -15.97 -20.88 16.94
C THR A 282 -16.18 -21.88 18.08
N PRO A 283 -16.92 -22.98 17.88
CA PRO A 283 -17.02 -24.03 18.89
C PRO A 283 -15.59 -24.53 19.17
N ALA A 284 -15.22 -24.55 20.45
CA ALA A 284 -13.98 -25.14 20.86
C ALA A 284 -13.91 -26.59 20.32
N SER A 285 -13.07 -26.80 19.31
CA SER A 285 -12.78 -28.13 18.80
C SER A 285 -11.79 -28.81 19.75
N ASN A 286 -12.26 -29.17 20.96
CA ASN A 286 -11.61 -30.14 21.84
C ASN A 286 -12.59 -30.55 22.95
N GLY A 287 -13.68 -31.23 22.57
CA GLY A 287 -14.45 -32.07 23.44
C GLY A 287 -14.35 -33.52 22.92
N PRO A 288 -14.34 -34.52 23.80
CA PRO A 288 -14.24 -35.93 23.39
C PRO A 288 -15.38 -36.29 22.46
N ALA A 289 -15.09 -37.09 21.43
CA ALA A 289 -16.02 -37.55 20.42
C ALA A 289 -17.32 -38.08 21.05
N MET A 290 -18.36 -37.28 21.01
CA MET A 290 -19.72 -37.76 21.34
C MET A 290 -20.20 -38.61 20.17
N SER A 291 -20.49 -39.89 20.54
CA SER A 291 -21.15 -40.88 19.70
C SER A 291 -22.39 -40.31 19.04
N LYS A 292 -22.50 -40.58 17.74
CA LYS A 292 -23.62 -40.28 16.85
C LYS A 292 -24.94 -40.61 17.52
N PRO A 293 -25.88 -39.66 17.70
CA PRO A 293 -27.25 -40.04 18.04
C PRO A 293 -27.94 -40.66 16.81
N ALA A 294 -28.67 -41.75 17.07
CA ALA A 294 -29.48 -42.40 16.09
C ALA A 294 -30.53 -41.44 15.52
N ALA A 295 -30.80 -41.57 14.24
CA ALA A 295 -31.81 -40.80 13.52
C ALA A 295 -33.17 -40.89 14.21
N SER A 296 -33.66 -39.76 14.74
CA SER A 296 -35.04 -39.60 15.14
C SER A 296 -35.83 -38.96 13.97
N SER A 297 -36.91 -39.61 13.60
CA SER A 297 -37.86 -39.26 12.56
C SER A 297 -38.49 -37.86 12.79
N PRO A 298 -38.80 -37.11 11.73
CA PRO A 298 -39.42 -35.80 11.83
C PRO A 298 -40.89 -35.90 12.18
N SER A 299 -41.30 -35.17 13.18
CA SER A 299 -42.69 -34.97 13.48
C SER A 299 -42.91 -33.59 14.07
N SER A 300 -43.17 -32.62 13.20
CA SER A 300 -44.02 -31.52 13.60
C SER A 300 -44.94 -31.14 12.43
N LYS A 301 -46.19 -30.90 12.79
CA LYS A 301 -47.24 -30.50 11.80
C LYS A 301 -46.92 -29.16 11.13
N GLU A 302 -45.98 -28.39 11.61
CA GLU A 302 -45.57 -27.12 11.08
C GLU A 302 -44.65 -27.26 9.84
N ASP A 303 -43.75 -28.27 9.82
CA ASP A 303 -42.87 -28.51 8.67
C ASP A 303 -43.67 -29.02 7.45
N ALA A 304 -44.73 -29.80 7.70
CA ALA A 304 -45.64 -30.28 6.65
C ALA A 304 -46.48 -29.14 6.03
N LEU A 305 -46.77 -28.10 6.82
CA LEU A 305 -47.51 -26.93 6.32
C LEU A 305 -46.61 -25.99 5.49
N LEU A 306 -45.34 -25.88 5.85
CA LEU A 306 -44.34 -25.07 5.12
C LEU A 306 -44.04 -25.68 3.76
N ASP A 307 -43.86 -27.01 3.70
CA ASP A 307 -43.59 -27.74 2.44
C ASP A 307 -44.76 -27.68 1.46
N LYS A 308 -45.99 -27.65 1.99
CA LYS A 308 -47.22 -27.50 1.18
C LYS A 308 -47.36 -26.07 0.62
N LYS A 309 -46.91 -25.05 1.33
CA LYS A 309 -46.91 -23.66 0.86
C LYS A 309 -45.85 -23.41 -0.22
N ILE A 310 -44.68 -24.02 -0.10
CA ILE A 310 -43.59 -23.85 -1.08
C ILE A 310 -43.93 -24.54 -2.41
N LYS A 311 -44.58 -25.72 -2.36
CA LYS A 311 -44.99 -26.44 -3.57
C LYS A 311 -46.18 -25.79 -4.30
N GLY A 312 -46.91 -24.85 -3.66
CA GLY A 312 -47.99 -24.07 -4.26
C GLY A 312 -47.55 -22.86 -5.10
N ILE A 313 -46.31 -22.39 -4.92
CA ILE A 313 -45.81 -21.17 -5.57
C ILE A 313 -45.20 -21.44 -6.95
N CYS A 314 -44.84 -22.68 -7.27
CA CYS A 314 -44.21 -23.06 -8.54
C CYS A 314 -45.17 -23.64 -9.58
N ARG A 315 -46.49 -23.36 -9.50
CA ARG A 315 -47.46 -23.72 -10.55
C ARG A 315 -48.18 -22.47 -11.01
N GLY A 316 -47.50 -21.66 -11.79
CA GLY A 316 -48.12 -20.48 -12.40
C GLY A 316 -47.08 -19.58 -13.07
N CYS A 317 -46.37 -20.14 -14.04
CA CYS A 317 -45.75 -19.42 -15.17
C CYS A 317 -45.75 -20.39 -16.35
#